data_b1c3d059b117a5a527c62018fe0c92c7
#
_entry.id   b1c3d059b117a5a527c62018fe0c92c7
#
_cell.length_a   1.000
_cell.length_b   1.000
_cell.length_c   1.000
_cell.angle_alpha   90.00
_cell.angle_beta   90.00
_cell.angle_gamma   90.00
#
_symmetry.space_group_name_H-M   'P 1'
#
loop_
_entity.id
_entity.type
_entity.pdbx_description
1 polymer ?
#
loop_
_entity_poly.entity_id
_entity_poly.type
_entity_poly.pdbx_seq_one_letter_code
_entity_poly.pdbx_strand_id
1 'polypeptide(L)'
;PSTPEPAPAPRADLPAAPDHGLGVTLNGDGADFAVHAPHATAVDLCLLTMDADGAVVEETRIGMHGPSRGLWSAHVPGVGAGQRYGYRAYGPWNPHEGLLYNPHKLLLDPYARALDGRVDLGPAIYAHEVTDDLVPAAEPWRPSHLDSAGATAVGVVTGDTFPVVPGPRVPRERTVIYEAHVKGLTYLLPGVPEDLRGTYAGLAHSVTVEHLKGLGITTIELLPIHASVSEPFLIKRGLTNYWGYSTLSYFAPEPSYATAAARAAGPQAVLDEVRGMVSMLH
;
A
#
# COMPACT_ATOMS: atom_id res chain seq x y z
N PRO A 1 16.44 -7.71 30.50
CA PRO A 1 17.44 -7.15 29.61
C PRO A 1 16.71 -6.63 28.41
N SER A 2 16.77 -5.32 28.19
CA SER A 2 16.20 -4.69 27.00
C SER A 2 16.95 -5.22 25.77
N THR A 3 16.23 -5.72 24.78
CA THR A 3 16.79 -6.04 23.47
C THR A 3 17.46 -4.77 22.94
N PRO A 4 18.75 -4.80 22.55
CA PRO A 4 19.41 -3.61 22.05
C PRO A 4 18.68 -3.10 20.80
N GLU A 5 18.57 -1.79 20.66
CA GLU A 5 18.02 -1.15 19.49
C GLU A 5 18.86 -1.59 18.26
N PRO A 6 18.23 -2.02 17.15
CA PRO A 6 18.97 -2.38 15.96
C PRO A 6 19.74 -1.17 15.42
N ALA A 7 21.01 -1.36 15.09
CA ALA A 7 21.80 -0.32 14.47
C ALA A 7 21.42 -0.15 12.98
N PRO A 8 21.53 1.07 12.43
CA PRO A 8 21.35 1.30 10.99
C PRO A 8 22.32 0.45 10.17
N ALA A 9 21.85 -0.04 9.03
CA ALA A 9 22.70 -0.68 8.05
C ALA A 9 23.82 0.28 7.58
N PRO A 10 25.03 -0.22 7.27
CA PRO A 10 26.05 0.62 6.65
C PRO A 10 25.48 1.20 5.35
N ARG A 11 25.80 2.46 5.07
CA ARG A 11 25.52 3.03 3.75
C ARG A 11 26.26 2.17 2.74
N ALA A 12 25.50 1.57 1.84
CA ALA A 12 26.11 0.82 0.76
C ALA A 12 26.88 1.79 -0.15
N ASP A 13 27.95 1.30 -0.82
CA ASP A 13 28.61 2.04 -1.91
C ASP A 13 27.69 2.14 -3.15
N LEU A 14 26.39 2.28 -2.92
CA LEU A 14 25.37 2.45 -3.94
C LEU A 14 25.14 3.95 -4.15
N PRO A 15 24.90 4.38 -5.39
CA PRO A 15 24.63 5.78 -5.67
C PRO A 15 23.31 6.23 -5.01
N ALA A 16 23.25 7.52 -4.66
CA ALA A 16 21.96 8.14 -4.38
C ALA A 16 21.10 8.05 -5.64
N ALA A 17 19.81 7.76 -5.46
CA ALA A 17 18.89 7.78 -6.60
C ALA A 17 18.83 9.19 -7.20
N PRO A 18 18.70 9.32 -8.51
CA PRO A 18 18.44 10.61 -9.15
C PRO A 18 17.11 11.20 -8.64
N ASP A 19 16.93 12.51 -8.85
CA ASP A 19 15.69 13.21 -8.42
C ASP A 19 14.51 12.81 -9.31
N HIS A 20 13.77 11.77 -8.91
CA HIS A 20 12.65 11.19 -9.67
C HIS A 20 11.32 11.17 -8.91
N GLY A 21 11.25 11.79 -7.75
CA GLY A 21 10.06 11.81 -6.92
C GLY A 21 10.03 10.70 -5.85
N LEU A 22 8.94 10.65 -5.08
CA LEU A 22 8.77 9.70 -3.98
C LEU A 22 8.28 8.34 -4.46
N GLY A 23 8.56 7.31 -3.68
CA GLY A 23 8.23 5.92 -3.99
C GLY A 23 9.35 5.18 -4.69
N VAL A 24 9.00 4.18 -5.49
CA VAL A 24 9.93 3.35 -6.26
C VAL A 24 9.70 3.48 -7.75
N THR A 25 10.80 3.55 -8.52
CA THR A 25 10.77 3.58 -9.98
C THR A 25 11.85 2.66 -10.54
N LEU A 26 11.48 1.80 -11.49
CA LEU A 26 12.46 1.01 -12.23
C LEU A 26 13.30 1.95 -13.11
N ASN A 27 14.61 1.82 -13.06
CA ASN A 27 15.54 2.68 -13.79
C ASN A 27 16.80 1.92 -14.19
N GLY A 28 17.04 1.83 -15.49
CA GLY A 28 18.23 1.20 -16.02
C GLY A 28 18.35 -0.28 -15.65
N ASP A 29 19.35 -0.61 -14.84
CA ASP A 29 19.68 -1.96 -14.40
C ASP A 29 19.12 -2.30 -13.01
N GLY A 30 18.27 -1.42 -12.43
CA GLY A 30 17.75 -1.59 -11.06
C GLY A 30 16.51 -0.77 -10.77
N ALA A 31 16.39 -0.34 -9.53
CA ALA A 31 15.30 0.50 -9.06
C ALA A 31 15.80 1.65 -8.17
N ASP A 32 15.17 2.79 -8.35
CA ASP A 32 15.35 3.99 -7.53
C ASP A 32 14.27 4.06 -6.46
N PHE A 33 14.70 4.20 -5.22
CA PHE A 33 13.83 4.33 -4.05
C PHE A 33 13.99 5.70 -3.43
N ALA A 34 12.88 6.35 -3.08
CA ALA A 34 12.91 7.63 -2.38
C ALA A 34 11.76 7.74 -1.37
N VAL A 35 12.08 8.19 -0.15
CA VAL A 35 11.11 8.40 0.93
C VAL A 35 11.40 9.70 1.66
N HIS A 36 10.32 10.39 2.08
CA HIS A 36 10.43 11.61 2.87
C HIS A 36 10.37 11.30 4.37
N ALA A 37 11.48 11.56 5.07
CA ALA A 37 11.60 11.39 6.51
C ALA A 37 12.52 12.47 7.10
N PRO A 38 12.02 13.72 7.25
CA PRO A 38 12.85 14.89 7.53
C PRO A 38 13.50 14.87 8.92
N HIS A 39 12.91 14.16 9.88
CA HIS A 39 13.43 14.05 11.25
C HIS A 39 14.19 12.75 11.50
N ALA A 40 14.32 11.88 10.50
CA ALA A 40 15.10 10.66 10.61
C ALA A 40 16.60 10.98 10.71
N THR A 41 17.31 10.24 11.53
CA THR A 41 18.78 10.24 11.61
C THR A 41 19.42 9.23 10.67
N ALA A 42 18.68 8.17 10.31
CA ALA A 42 19.00 7.18 9.28
C ALA A 42 17.72 6.54 8.75
N VAL A 43 17.77 6.02 7.52
CA VAL A 43 16.71 5.20 6.93
C VAL A 43 17.36 4.02 6.24
N ASP A 44 16.89 2.83 6.55
CA ASP A 44 17.22 1.60 5.83
C ASP A 44 16.12 1.24 4.86
N LEU A 45 16.47 1.01 3.60
CA LEU A 45 15.63 0.28 2.65
C LEU A 45 15.75 -1.20 2.98
N CYS A 46 14.62 -1.88 3.16
CA CYS A 46 14.53 -3.31 3.44
C CYS A 46 14.03 -4.01 2.19
N LEU A 47 14.87 -4.81 1.54
CA LEU A 47 14.45 -5.75 0.49
C LEU A 47 14.05 -7.06 1.16
N LEU A 48 12.89 -7.59 0.78
CA LEU A 48 12.23 -8.67 1.50
C LEU A 48 12.02 -9.88 0.60
N THR A 49 12.25 -11.06 1.14
CA THR A 49 11.79 -12.34 0.60
C THR A 49 10.65 -12.84 1.47
N MET A 50 9.55 -13.24 0.83
CA MET A 50 8.37 -13.77 1.53
C MET A 50 8.17 -15.23 1.14
N ASP A 51 7.65 -16.02 2.06
CA ASP A 51 7.23 -17.39 1.79
C ASP A 51 5.84 -17.44 1.10
N ALA A 52 5.36 -18.67 0.86
CA ALA A 52 4.08 -18.89 0.23
C ALA A 52 2.86 -18.43 1.09
N ASP A 53 3.06 -18.33 2.40
CA ASP A 53 2.04 -17.91 3.35
C ASP A 53 2.04 -16.38 3.56
N GLY A 54 2.98 -15.66 2.91
CA GLY A 54 3.13 -14.22 2.98
C GLY A 54 3.90 -13.73 4.20
N ALA A 55 4.65 -14.60 4.87
CA ALA A 55 5.55 -14.20 5.95
C ALA A 55 6.92 -13.78 5.40
N VAL A 56 7.51 -12.73 5.99
CA VAL A 56 8.88 -12.31 5.68
C VAL A 56 9.86 -13.34 6.25
N VAL A 57 10.62 -14.00 5.36
CA VAL A 57 11.62 -15.01 5.74
C VAL A 57 13.05 -14.51 5.64
N GLU A 58 13.28 -13.43 4.89
CA GLU A 58 14.58 -12.79 4.76
C GLU A 58 14.42 -11.28 4.59
N GLU A 59 15.28 -10.50 5.24
CA GLU A 59 15.34 -9.05 5.15
C GLU A 59 16.78 -8.61 4.90
N THR A 60 17.04 -8.05 3.72
CA THR A 60 18.31 -7.39 3.39
C THR A 60 18.16 -5.89 3.59
N ARG A 61 18.95 -5.30 4.48
CA ARG A 61 18.92 -3.86 4.79
C ARG A 61 20.02 -3.12 4.05
N ILE A 62 19.65 -1.99 3.48
CA ILE A 62 20.53 -1.09 2.72
C ILE A 62 20.37 0.32 3.28
N GLY A 63 21.43 0.89 3.85
CA GLY A 63 21.40 2.26 4.36
C GLY A 63 21.24 3.26 3.21
N MET A 64 20.22 4.10 3.27
CA MET A 64 19.91 5.09 2.25
C MET A 64 20.76 6.36 2.37
N HIS A 65 20.91 7.10 1.27
CA HIS A 65 21.53 8.42 1.24
C HIS A 65 20.53 9.50 1.62
N GLY A 66 20.93 10.38 2.54
CA GLY A 66 20.10 11.49 3.00
C GLY A 66 20.50 12.03 4.37
N PRO A 67 19.70 12.96 4.93
CA PRO A 67 18.59 13.62 4.24
C PRO A 67 19.07 14.73 3.28
N SER A 68 18.47 14.83 2.11
CA SER A 68 18.54 16.00 1.24
C SER A 68 17.16 16.61 1.14
N ARG A 69 16.93 17.78 1.74
CA ARG A 69 15.60 18.41 1.90
C ARG A 69 14.56 17.47 2.53
N GLY A 70 14.97 16.62 3.47
CA GLY A 70 14.13 15.63 4.11
C GLY A 70 13.93 14.34 3.33
N LEU A 71 14.54 14.20 2.14
CA LEU A 71 14.47 13.00 1.30
C LEU A 71 15.64 12.06 1.59
N TRP A 72 15.32 10.78 1.60
CA TRP A 72 16.26 9.67 1.64
C TRP A 72 16.11 8.86 0.36
N SER A 73 17.20 8.48 -0.29
CA SER A 73 17.16 7.78 -1.57
C SER A 73 18.27 6.75 -1.73
N ALA A 74 18.04 5.76 -2.59
CA ALA A 74 19.04 4.78 -3.02
C ALA A 74 18.67 4.25 -4.40
N HIS A 75 19.68 4.09 -5.27
CA HIS A 75 19.57 3.26 -6.47
C HIS A 75 20.10 1.87 -6.15
N VAL A 76 19.33 0.83 -6.44
CA VAL A 76 19.71 -0.56 -6.15
C VAL A 76 19.75 -1.36 -7.44
N PRO A 77 20.95 -1.70 -7.95
CA PRO A 77 21.12 -2.53 -9.12
C PRO A 77 20.51 -3.93 -8.93
N GLY A 78 19.99 -4.52 -9.99
CA GLY A 78 19.44 -5.88 -9.99
C GLY A 78 18.04 -6.01 -9.40
N VAL A 79 17.48 -4.95 -8.81
CA VAL A 79 16.10 -4.95 -8.34
C VAL A 79 15.14 -4.79 -9.52
N GLY A 80 14.18 -5.70 -9.63
CA GLY A 80 13.18 -5.73 -10.69
C GLY A 80 11.75 -5.70 -10.15
N ALA A 81 10.80 -5.72 -11.09
CA ALA A 81 9.37 -5.83 -10.76
C ALA A 81 9.10 -7.10 -9.94
N GLY A 82 8.23 -6.99 -8.95
CA GLY A 82 7.90 -8.05 -8.01
C GLY A 82 8.74 -8.08 -6.74
N GLN A 83 9.83 -7.31 -6.64
CA GLN A 83 10.59 -7.20 -5.39
C GLN A 83 9.71 -6.57 -4.29
N ARG A 84 9.65 -7.24 -3.14
CA ARG A 84 8.99 -6.73 -1.93
C ARG A 84 9.95 -5.84 -1.17
N TYR A 85 9.43 -4.74 -0.62
CA TYR A 85 10.26 -3.78 0.11
C TYR A 85 9.47 -3.02 1.17
N GLY A 86 10.21 -2.42 2.10
CA GLY A 86 9.74 -1.48 3.09
C GLY A 86 10.90 -0.66 3.64
N TYR A 87 10.65 0.09 4.69
CA TYR A 87 11.67 0.94 5.30
C TYR A 87 11.76 0.71 6.81
N ARG A 88 12.96 0.90 7.37
CA ARG A 88 13.13 1.10 8.81
C ARG A 88 13.73 2.47 9.03
N ALA A 89 13.14 3.25 9.91
CA ALA A 89 13.56 4.62 10.17
C ALA A 89 14.06 4.78 11.60
N TYR A 90 15.18 5.46 11.74
CA TYR A 90 15.85 5.81 13.00
C TYR A 90 15.67 7.30 13.24
N GLY A 91 15.48 7.71 14.50
CA GLY A 91 15.26 9.11 14.83
C GLY A 91 14.76 9.29 16.25
N PRO A 92 14.33 10.51 16.61
CA PRO A 92 13.89 10.79 17.96
C PRO A 92 12.60 10.08 18.33
N TRP A 93 12.54 9.63 19.57
CA TRP A 93 11.31 9.17 20.20
C TRP A 93 10.77 10.30 21.09
N ASN A 94 9.81 11.05 20.59
CA ASN A 94 9.12 12.12 21.32
C ASN A 94 7.62 12.14 20.95
N PRO A 95 6.79 11.31 21.60
CA PRO A 95 5.36 11.21 21.31
C PRO A 95 4.59 12.53 21.41
N HIS A 96 5.00 13.44 22.31
CA HIS A 96 4.34 14.74 22.49
C HIS A 96 4.51 15.69 21.28
N GLU A 97 5.56 15.47 20.48
CA GLU A 97 5.79 16.18 19.21
C GLU A 97 5.41 15.34 17.98
N GLY A 98 4.80 14.17 18.18
CA GLY A 98 4.41 13.26 17.09
C GLY A 98 5.60 12.48 16.49
N LEU A 99 6.76 12.47 17.14
CA LEU A 99 7.96 11.77 16.68
C LEU A 99 8.00 10.38 17.31
N LEU A 100 7.76 9.35 16.51
CA LEU A 100 7.64 7.95 16.94
C LEU A 100 8.60 7.04 16.15
N TYR A 101 9.84 7.49 15.93
CA TYR A 101 10.82 6.68 15.23
C TYR A 101 11.17 5.44 16.05
N ASN A 102 11.00 4.27 15.41
CA ASN A 102 11.27 2.99 16.03
C ASN A 102 11.77 1.99 14.97
N PRO A 103 13.07 1.66 14.94
CA PRO A 103 13.65 0.78 13.93
C PRO A 103 13.20 -0.70 14.03
N HIS A 104 12.51 -1.07 15.09
CA HIS A 104 11.84 -2.38 15.15
C HIS A 104 10.60 -2.46 14.25
N LYS A 105 10.16 -1.34 13.68
CA LYS A 105 8.99 -1.30 12.82
C LYS A 105 9.39 -1.25 11.34
N LEU A 106 8.99 -2.29 10.61
CA LEU A 106 9.03 -2.26 9.16
C LEU A 106 7.86 -1.36 8.68
N LEU A 107 8.21 -0.30 7.99
CA LEU A 107 7.28 0.72 7.54
C LEU A 107 6.95 0.51 6.07
N LEU A 108 5.66 0.63 5.76
CA LEU A 108 5.16 0.65 4.39
C LEU A 108 5.58 1.96 3.71
N ASP A 109 5.95 1.88 2.44
CA ASP A 109 6.15 3.06 1.62
C ASP A 109 4.80 3.78 1.39
N PRO A 110 4.67 5.05 1.79
CA PRO A 110 3.44 5.82 1.55
C PRO A 110 3.06 5.95 0.08
N TYR A 111 4.04 5.82 -0.83
CA TYR A 111 3.87 5.91 -2.28
C TYR A 111 3.87 4.56 -3.00
N ALA A 112 3.80 3.44 -2.27
CA ALA A 112 3.68 2.12 -2.87
C ALA A 112 2.43 2.02 -3.75
N ARG A 113 2.61 1.54 -4.99
CA ARG A 113 1.53 1.36 -5.97
C ARG A 113 0.91 -0.03 -5.95
N ALA A 114 1.54 -0.96 -5.28
CA ALA A 114 1.04 -2.31 -5.05
C ALA A 114 1.54 -2.81 -3.71
N LEU A 115 0.73 -3.59 -3.02
CA LEU A 115 1.04 -4.17 -1.71
C LEU A 115 0.98 -5.69 -1.76
N ASP A 116 1.79 -6.32 -0.90
CA ASP A 116 1.73 -7.75 -0.61
C ASP A 116 1.66 -7.99 0.90
N GLY A 117 1.19 -9.17 1.30
CA GLY A 117 0.95 -9.49 2.70
C GLY A 117 -0.32 -8.85 3.27
N ARG A 118 -0.45 -8.96 4.56
CA ARG A 118 -1.60 -8.40 5.30
C ARG A 118 -1.12 -7.76 6.60
N VAL A 119 -1.96 -6.91 7.16
CA VAL A 119 -1.73 -6.35 8.50
C VAL A 119 -2.41 -7.25 9.53
N ASP A 120 -1.59 -7.85 10.40
CA ASP A 120 -2.07 -8.58 11.57
C ASP A 120 -2.16 -7.62 12.75
N LEU A 121 -3.40 -7.27 13.14
CA LEU A 121 -3.66 -6.34 14.23
C LEU A 121 -3.31 -6.97 15.59
N GLY A 122 -2.06 -6.80 15.98
CA GLY A 122 -1.51 -7.26 17.25
C GLY A 122 -0.45 -6.27 17.78
N PRO A 123 0.14 -6.53 18.95
CA PRO A 123 1.11 -5.61 19.56
C PRO A 123 2.32 -5.29 18.68
N ALA A 124 2.68 -6.18 17.75
CA ALA A 124 3.87 -6.01 16.90
C ALA A 124 3.81 -4.81 15.96
N ILE A 125 2.62 -4.42 15.47
CA ILE A 125 2.49 -3.29 14.52
C ILE A 125 2.54 -1.91 15.19
N TYR A 126 2.36 -1.83 16.50
CA TYR A 126 2.39 -0.55 17.22
C TYR A 126 3.83 -0.11 17.52
N ALA A 127 4.12 1.15 17.23
CA ALA A 127 5.44 1.72 17.53
C ALA A 127 5.72 1.79 19.04
N HIS A 128 4.68 1.89 19.86
CA HIS A 128 4.74 1.91 21.34
C HIS A 128 4.21 0.61 21.93
N GLU A 129 4.55 0.39 23.20
CA GLU A 129 4.00 -0.74 23.97
C GLU A 129 2.50 -0.58 24.15
N VAL A 130 1.76 -1.68 23.96
CA VAL A 130 0.29 -1.74 24.12
C VAL A 130 -0.10 -2.85 25.07
N THR A 131 -1.28 -2.72 25.68
CA THR A 131 -1.96 -3.76 26.45
C THR A 131 -2.61 -4.79 25.51
N ASP A 132 -3.21 -5.85 26.08
CA ASP A 132 -3.97 -6.85 25.33
C ASP A 132 -5.18 -6.23 24.57
N ASP A 133 -5.67 -5.09 25.03
CA ASP A 133 -6.73 -4.33 24.35
C ASP A 133 -6.21 -3.40 23.26
N LEU A 134 -4.90 -3.42 22.98
CA LEU A 134 -4.22 -2.59 21.97
C LEU A 134 -4.30 -1.08 22.27
N VAL A 135 -4.36 -0.71 23.54
CA VAL A 135 -4.22 0.69 23.98
C VAL A 135 -2.83 0.91 24.57
N PRO A 136 -2.30 2.15 24.61
CA PRO A 136 -0.98 2.43 25.17
C PRO A 136 -0.82 1.86 26.57
N ALA A 137 0.27 1.13 26.83
CA ALA A 137 0.54 0.46 28.09
C ALA A 137 1.11 1.41 29.17
N ALA A 138 1.59 2.60 28.81
CA ALA A 138 2.17 3.58 29.72
C ALA A 138 2.03 5.01 29.18
N GLU A 139 2.08 5.98 30.10
CA GLU A 139 2.27 7.42 29.81
C GLU A 139 3.51 7.93 30.58
N PRO A 140 4.51 8.53 29.90
CA PRO A 140 4.59 8.70 28.44
C PRO A 140 4.76 7.36 27.71
N TRP A 141 4.39 7.32 26.43
CA TRP A 141 4.49 6.10 25.62
C TRP A 141 5.94 5.61 25.54
N ARG A 142 6.11 4.29 25.70
CA ARG A 142 7.41 3.64 25.55
C ARG A 142 7.52 2.96 24.19
N PRO A 143 8.71 2.98 23.56
CA PRO A 143 8.91 2.28 22.29
C PRO A 143 8.74 0.77 22.47
N SER A 144 8.02 0.14 21.55
CA SER A 144 7.87 -1.32 21.48
C SER A 144 9.11 -1.94 20.86
N HIS A 145 9.62 -3.04 21.46
CA HIS A 145 10.76 -3.80 20.93
C HIS A 145 10.34 -5.01 20.06
N LEU A 146 9.05 -5.18 19.79
CA LEU A 146 8.55 -6.23 18.93
C LEU A 146 8.83 -5.87 17.47
N ASP A 147 9.36 -6.79 16.68
CA ASP A 147 9.52 -6.62 15.24
C ASP A 147 8.17 -6.73 14.52
N SER A 148 7.89 -5.83 13.60
CA SER A 148 6.64 -5.83 12.84
C SER A 148 6.74 -6.49 11.46
N ALA A 149 7.91 -6.96 11.04
CA ALA A 149 8.12 -7.48 9.67
C ALA A 149 7.16 -8.64 9.32
N GLY A 150 6.81 -9.50 10.29
CA GLY A 150 5.86 -10.59 10.09
C GLY A 150 4.38 -10.21 10.24
N ALA A 151 4.06 -8.94 10.58
CA ALA A 151 2.72 -8.50 10.93
C ALA A 151 2.22 -7.31 10.09
N THR A 152 2.98 -6.85 9.11
CA THR A 152 2.64 -5.69 8.28
C THR A 152 2.62 -6.03 6.80
N ALA A 153 1.77 -5.35 6.03
CA ALA A 153 1.86 -5.36 4.58
C ALA A 153 3.12 -4.62 4.10
N VAL A 154 3.61 -4.98 2.94
CA VAL A 154 4.85 -4.45 2.35
C VAL A 154 4.60 -3.92 0.94
N GLY A 155 5.41 -2.98 0.49
CA GLY A 155 5.38 -2.46 -0.86
C GLY A 155 5.92 -3.48 -1.87
N VAL A 156 5.43 -3.40 -3.12
CA VAL A 156 5.93 -4.20 -4.24
C VAL A 156 6.39 -3.28 -5.35
N VAL A 157 7.60 -3.50 -5.84
CA VAL A 157 8.11 -2.82 -7.04
C VAL A 157 7.26 -3.23 -8.23
N THR A 158 6.57 -2.27 -8.84
CA THR A 158 5.71 -2.53 -10.00
C THR A 158 6.50 -2.41 -11.30
N GLY A 159 6.21 -3.30 -12.23
CA GLY A 159 6.72 -3.22 -13.60
C GLY A 159 6.02 -2.15 -14.45
N ASP A 160 6.35 -2.15 -15.74
CA ASP A 160 5.66 -1.34 -16.71
C ASP A 160 4.17 -1.67 -16.74
N THR A 161 3.36 -0.64 -16.78
CA THR A 161 1.91 -0.76 -16.90
C THR A 161 1.46 -0.19 -18.25
N PHE A 162 0.41 -0.77 -18.82
CA PHE A 162 -0.18 -0.18 -20.02
C PHE A 162 -0.79 1.21 -19.71
N PRO A 163 -0.73 2.16 -20.67
CA PRO A 163 -1.32 3.48 -20.47
C PRO A 163 -2.85 3.39 -20.33
N VAL A 164 -3.39 4.16 -19.39
CA VAL A 164 -4.84 4.30 -19.29
C VAL A 164 -5.37 5.14 -20.45
N VAL A 165 -6.45 4.68 -21.10
CA VAL A 165 -7.11 5.42 -22.15
C VAL A 165 -7.66 6.74 -21.59
N PRO A 166 -7.42 7.90 -22.22
CA PRO A 166 -7.97 9.16 -21.75
C PRO A 166 -9.51 9.16 -21.77
N GLY A 167 -10.11 9.63 -20.68
CA GLY A 167 -11.56 9.72 -20.57
C GLY A 167 -12.18 10.84 -21.42
N PRO A 168 -13.49 10.79 -21.64
CA PRO A 168 -14.21 11.83 -22.37
C PRO A 168 -14.17 13.16 -21.59
N ARG A 169 -14.08 14.27 -22.33
CA ARG A 169 -14.17 15.62 -21.74
C ARG A 169 -15.63 16.06 -21.70
N VAL A 170 -16.32 15.72 -20.62
CA VAL A 170 -17.71 16.12 -20.41
C VAL A 170 -17.75 17.53 -19.82
N PRO A 171 -18.48 18.51 -20.45
CA PRO A 171 -18.66 19.83 -19.85
C PRO A 171 -19.38 19.74 -18.50
N ARG A 172 -19.00 20.64 -17.59
CA ARG A 172 -19.50 20.62 -16.20
C ARG A 172 -21.04 20.64 -16.13
N GLU A 173 -21.67 21.45 -16.96
CA GLU A 173 -23.15 21.60 -17.03
C GLU A 173 -23.87 20.35 -17.54
N ARG A 174 -23.14 19.40 -18.12
CA ARG A 174 -23.65 18.09 -18.56
C ARG A 174 -23.20 16.93 -17.71
N THR A 175 -22.41 17.19 -16.63
CA THR A 175 -21.89 16.15 -15.76
C THR A 175 -23.00 15.61 -14.87
N VAL A 176 -23.18 14.30 -14.91
CA VAL A 176 -24.05 13.52 -14.01
C VAL A 176 -23.16 12.54 -13.25
N ILE A 177 -23.02 12.76 -11.94
CA ILE A 177 -22.16 11.95 -11.06
C ILE A 177 -23.02 10.85 -10.42
N TYR A 178 -22.50 9.64 -10.41
CA TYR A 178 -23.07 8.49 -9.69
C TYR A 178 -22.04 7.94 -8.72
N GLU A 179 -22.31 8.07 -7.43
CA GLU A 179 -21.47 7.49 -6.40
C GLU A 179 -21.80 6.00 -6.23
N ALA A 180 -20.78 5.14 -6.22
CA ALA A 180 -20.95 3.70 -6.10
C ALA A 180 -19.79 3.04 -5.36
N HIS A 181 -20.10 1.92 -4.72
CA HIS A 181 -19.12 1.00 -4.16
C HIS A 181 -18.79 -0.09 -5.17
N VAL A 182 -17.49 -0.37 -5.44
CA VAL A 182 -17.06 -1.37 -6.42
C VAL A 182 -17.77 -2.71 -6.20
N LYS A 183 -17.72 -3.23 -4.97
CA LYS A 183 -18.37 -4.49 -4.64
C LYS A 183 -19.90 -4.39 -4.70
N GLY A 184 -20.47 -3.32 -4.15
CA GLY A 184 -21.93 -3.19 -4.01
C GLY A 184 -22.66 -3.05 -5.34
N LEU A 185 -22.08 -2.31 -6.29
CA LEU A 185 -22.75 -1.99 -7.55
C LEU A 185 -23.06 -3.24 -8.40
N THR A 186 -22.13 -4.19 -8.46
CA THR A 186 -22.26 -5.35 -9.35
C THR A 186 -22.61 -6.64 -8.64
N TYR A 187 -22.62 -6.67 -7.29
CA TYR A 187 -22.78 -7.90 -6.51
C TYR A 187 -24.06 -8.69 -6.85
N LEU A 188 -25.15 -7.98 -7.09
CA LEU A 188 -26.44 -8.57 -7.47
C LEU A 188 -26.87 -8.19 -8.90
N LEU A 189 -25.99 -7.60 -9.72
CA LEU A 189 -26.36 -7.12 -11.05
C LEU A 189 -26.55 -8.32 -12.02
N PRO A 190 -27.77 -8.55 -12.52
CA PRO A 190 -28.02 -9.61 -13.47
C PRO A 190 -27.23 -9.41 -14.76
N GLY A 191 -26.72 -10.50 -15.35
CA GLY A 191 -25.95 -10.46 -16.59
C GLY A 191 -24.45 -10.23 -16.42
N VAL A 192 -23.99 -9.79 -15.24
CA VAL A 192 -22.56 -9.86 -14.90
C VAL A 192 -22.23 -11.30 -14.46
N PRO A 193 -21.19 -11.94 -15.04
CA PRO A 193 -20.74 -13.27 -14.62
C PRO A 193 -20.49 -13.33 -13.12
N GLU A 194 -20.82 -14.43 -12.48
CA GLU A 194 -20.79 -14.54 -11.01
C GLU A 194 -19.39 -14.35 -10.44
N ASP A 195 -18.37 -14.86 -11.11
CA ASP A 195 -16.95 -14.74 -10.74
C ASP A 195 -16.39 -13.31 -10.89
N LEU A 196 -17.08 -12.44 -11.65
CA LEU A 196 -16.73 -11.02 -11.81
C LEU A 196 -17.53 -10.10 -10.89
N ARG A 197 -18.62 -10.55 -10.28
CA ARG A 197 -19.45 -9.72 -9.42
C ARG A 197 -18.70 -9.19 -8.22
N GLY A 198 -18.87 -7.91 -7.94
CA GLY A 198 -18.22 -7.24 -6.82
C GLY A 198 -16.74 -6.97 -7.03
N THR A 199 -16.23 -7.05 -8.25
CA THR A 199 -14.82 -6.80 -8.59
C THR A 199 -14.64 -5.61 -9.53
N TYR A 200 -13.38 -5.17 -9.70
CA TYR A 200 -13.01 -4.16 -10.70
C TYR A 200 -13.41 -4.59 -12.12
N ALA A 201 -13.19 -5.85 -12.47
CA ALA A 201 -13.59 -6.40 -13.76
C ALA A 201 -15.12 -6.46 -13.92
N GLY A 202 -15.87 -6.71 -12.85
CA GLY A 202 -17.33 -6.64 -12.86
C GLY A 202 -17.83 -5.21 -13.08
N LEU A 203 -17.18 -4.20 -12.51
CA LEU A 203 -17.48 -2.80 -12.74
C LEU A 203 -17.20 -2.39 -14.20
N ALA A 204 -16.14 -2.93 -14.80
CA ALA A 204 -15.77 -2.71 -16.20
C ALA A 204 -16.57 -3.56 -17.21
N HIS A 205 -17.40 -4.50 -16.74
CA HIS A 205 -18.17 -5.38 -17.61
C HIS A 205 -19.19 -4.61 -18.45
N SER A 206 -19.39 -5.02 -19.71
CA SER A 206 -20.27 -4.31 -20.66
C SER A 206 -21.68 -4.08 -20.11
N VAL A 207 -22.26 -5.07 -19.42
CA VAL A 207 -23.58 -4.95 -18.77
C VAL A 207 -23.61 -3.81 -17.75
N THR A 208 -22.55 -3.64 -16.95
CA THR A 208 -22.45 -2.54 -15.98
C THR A 208 -22.32 -1.19 -16.68
N VAL A 209 -21.43 -1.12 -17.68
CA VAL A 209 -21.23 0.10 -18.48
C VAL A 209 -22.51 0.51 -19.19
N GLU A 210 -23.23 -0.42 -19.82
CA GLU A 210 -24.50 -0.16 -20.49
C GLU A 210 -25.59 0.30 -19.51
N HIS A 211 -25.65 -0.28 -18.31
CA HIS A 211 -26.55 0.15 -17.25
C HIS A 211 -26.28 1.62 -16.86
N LEU A 212 -25.02 1.98 -16.57
CA LEU A 212 -24.64 3.35 -16.23
C LEU A 212 -24.92 4.33 -17.36
N LYS A 213 -24.61 3.97 -18.60
CA LYS A 213 -24.95 4.79 -19.80
C LYS A 213 -26.44 4.95 -19.97
N GLY A 214 -27.22 3.89 -19.74
CA GLY A 214 -28.70 3.94 -19.79
C GLY A 214 -29.32 4.90 -18.79
N LEU A 215 -28.65 5.12 -17.64
CA LEU A 215 -29.03 6.11 -16.63
C LEU A 215 -28.57 7.54 -17.00
N GLY A 216 -27.78 7.70 -18.04
CA GLY A 216 -27.22 9.01 -18.43
C GLY A 216 -26.03 9.43 -17.56
N ILE A 217 -25.38 8.51 -16.88
CA ILE A 217 -24.19 8.77 -16.05
C ILE A 217 -23.01 9.15 -16.94
N THR A 218 -22.31 10.20 -16.56
CA THR A 218 -21.10 10.68 -17.24
C THR A 218 -19.85 10.58 -16.38
N THR A 219 -20.03 10.41 -15.09
CA THR A 219 -18.94 10.30 -14.10
C THR A 219 -19.34 9.32 -13.03
N ILE A 220 -18.54 8.29 -12.83
CA ILE A 220 -18.67 7.42 -11.66
C ILE A 220 -17.69 7.88 -10.57
N GLU A 221 -18.19 8.09 -9.36
CA GLU A 221 -17.43 8.38 -8.16
C GLU A 221 -17.39 7.11 -7.32
N LEU A 222 -16.21 6.55 -7.12
CA LEU A 222 -16.08 5.31 -6.36
C LEU A 222 -15.84 5.61 -4.88
N LEU A 223 -16.58 4.92 -3.99
CA LEU A 223 -16.15 4.79 -2.61
C LEU A 223 -14.71 4.25 -2.58
N PRO A 224 -13.97 4.41 -1.45
CA PRO A 224 -12.53 4.14 -1.46
C PRO A 224 -12.15 2.81 -2.09
N ILE A 225 -11.25 2.88 -3.06
CA ILE A 225 -10.64 1.72 -3.72
C ILE A 225 -9.17 1.55 -3.31
N HIS A 226 -8.72 2.35 -2.35
CA HIS A 226 -7.39 2.27 -1.78
C HIS A 226 -7.27 1.05 -0.87
N ALA A 227 -6.08 0.45 -0.83
CA ALA A 227 -5.78 -0.63 0.12
C ALA A 227 -6.12 -0.18 1.55
N SER A 228 -6.90 -0.99 2.25
CA SER A 228 -7.48 -0.66 3.55
C SER A 228 -7.32 -1.80 4.55
N VAL A 229 -7.50 -1.48 5.83
CA VAL A 229 -7.54 -2.46 6.91
C VAL A 229 -8.84 -2.33 7.67
N SER A 230 -9.30 -3.42 8.28
CA SER A 230 -10.46 -3.36 9.17
C SER A 230 -10.02 -2.89 10.55
N GLU A 231 -10.84 -2.09 11.19
CA GLU A 231 -10.58 -1.60 12.55
C GLU A 231 -10.63 -2.74 13.59
N PRO A 232 -9.83 -2.66 14.66
CA PRO A 232 -9.75 -3.71 15.69
C PRO A 232 -11.12 -4.12 16.27
N PHE A 233 -12.04 -3.17 16.46
CA PHE A 233 -13.36 -3.46 17.01
C PHE A 233 -14.27 -4.24 16.05
N LEU A 234 -14.07 -4.10 14.72
CA LEU A 234 -14.77 -4.91 13.72
C LEU A 234 -14.23 -6.34 13.70
N ILE A 235 -12.90 -6.49 13.69
CA ILE A 235 -12.24 -7.79 13.69
C ILE A 235 -12.61 -8.61 14.93
N LYS A 236 -12.63 -8.00 16.11
CA LYS A 236 -13.09 -8.64 17.37
C LYS A 236 -14.52 -9.18 17.28
N ARG A 237 -15.34 -8.66 16.36
CA ARG A 237 -16.72 -9.09 16.10
C ARG A 237 -16.88 -10.01 14.89
N GLY A 238 -15.79 -10.40 14.24
CA GLY A 238 -15.80 -11.19 13.00
C GLY A 238 -16.33 -10.41 11.79
N LEU A 239 -16.27 -9.07 11.84
CA LEU A 239 -16.71 -8.17 10.79
C LEU A 239 -15.52 -7.57 10.06
N THR A 240 -15.76 -7.04 8.85
CA THR A 240 -14.78 -6.31 8.05
C THR A 240 -15.26 -4.90 7.76
N ASN A 241 -14.33 -3.97 7.50
CA ASN A 241 -14.67 -2.65 7.00
C ASN A 241 -15.16 -2.78 5.55
N TYR A 242 -16.46 -2.56 5.34
CA TYR A 242 -17.08 -2.64 4.01
C TYR A 242 -16.80 -1.40 3.17
N TRP A 243 -16.75 -0.21 3.78
CA TRP A 243 -16.70 1.05 3.06
C TRP A 243 -15.29 1.46 2.60
N GLY A 244 -14.24 0.87 3.20
CA GLY A 244 -12.86 1.12 2.82
C GLY A 244 -12.23 2.42 3.36
N TYR A 245 -12.87 3.12 4.29
CA TYR A 245 -12.37 4.41 4.82
C TYR A 245 -11.24 4.28 5.86
N SER A 246 -10.81 3.07 6.21
CA SER A 246 -9.59 2.84 7.00
C SER A 246 -8.39 2.59 6.07
N THR A 247 -7.98 3.61 5.34
CA THR A 247 -6.96 3.53 4.29
C THR A 247 -5.58 3.19 4.85
N LEU A 248 -4.95 2.16 4.30
CA LEU A 248 -3.57 1.75 4.58
C LEU A 248 -2.58 2.43 3.62
N SER A 249 -2.92 2.50 2.35
CA SER A 249 -2.08 3.12 1.31
C SER A 249 -2.95 3.80 0.26
N TYR A 250 -2.65 5.07 -0.03
CA TYR A 250 -3.45 5.89 -0.96
C TYR A 250 -3.13 5.63 -2.45
N PHE A 251 -2.02 4.98 -2.77
CA PHE A 251 -1.58 4.75 -4.14
C PHE A 251 -1.68 3.28 -4.59
N ALA A 252 -1.97 2.37 -3.66
CA ALA A 252 -2.19 0.96 -3.95
C ALA A 252 -3.70 0.64 -3.94
N PRO A 253 -4.20 -0.14 -4.92
CA PRO A 253 -5.59 -0.56 -4.94
C PRO A 253 -5.88 -1.61 -3.87
N GLU A 254 -7.16 -1.68 -3.44
CA GLU A 254 -7.67 -2.70 -2.52
C GLU A 254 -7.73 -4.07 -3.21
N PRO A 255 -6.93 -5.07 -2.78
CA PRO A 255 -6.87 -6.36 -3.46
C PRO A 255 -8.18 -7.16 -3.38
N SER A 256 -8.99 -6.95 -2.34
CA SER A 256 -10.24 -7.71 -2.15
C SER A 256 -11.31 -7.40 -3.21
N TYR A 257 -11.16 -6.28 -3.94
CA TYR A 257 -12.03 -5.93 -5.06
C TYR A 257 -11.52 -6.45 -6.41
N ALA A 258 -10.35 -7.09 -6.46
CA ALA A 258 -9.87 -7.72 -7.67
C ALA A 258 -10.46 -9.13 -7.83
N THR A 259 -10.48 -9.63 -9.06
CA THR A 259 -10.88 -11.02 -9.36
C THR A 259 -9.97 -12.02 -8.63
N ALA A 260 -10.49 -13.24 -8.40
CA ALA A 260 -9.68 -14.29 -7.81
C ALA A 260 -8.43 -14.61 -8.66
N ALA A 261 -8.56 -14.53 -9.99
CA ALA A 261 -7.45 -14.72 -10.92
C ALA A 261 -6.37 -13.66 -10.76
N ALA A 262 -6.75 -12.37 -10.68
CA ALA A 262 -5.79 -11.27 -10.50
C ALA A 262 -5.08 -11.38 -9.13
N ARG A 263 -5.84 -11.68 -8.06
CA ARG A 263 -5.24 -11.91 -6.73
C ARG A 263 -4.23 -13.06 -6.72
N ALA A 264 -4.56 -14.17 -7.39
CA ALA A 264 -3.67 -15.33 -7.49
C ALA A 264 -2.42 -15.05 -8.35
N ALA A 265 -2.53 -14.16 -9.35
CA ALA A 265 -1.41 -13.72 -10.18
C ALA A 265 -0.51 -12.70 -9.48
N GLY A 266 -0.97 -12.06 -8.40
CA GLY A 266 -0.19 -11.20 -7.53
C GLY A 266 -0.46 -9.70 -7.68
N PRO A 267 0.25 -8.86 -6.90
CA PRO A 267 -0.04 -7.42 -6.76
C PRO A 267 0.00 -6.62 -8.07
N GLN A 268 0.88 -6.96 -8.99
CA GLN A 268 0.92 -6.33 -10.32
C GLN A 268 -0.38 -6.56 -11.09
N ALA A 269 -0.92 -7.77 -11.08
CA ALA A 269 -2.17 -8.10 -11.79
C ALA A 269 -3.38 -7.39 -11.18
N VAL A 270 -3.40 -7.16 -9.86
CA VAL A 270 -4.42 -6.33 -9.20
C VAL A 270 -4.36 -4.89 -9.70
N LEU A 271 -3.17 -4.29 -9.78
CA LEU A 271 -2.97 -2.95 -10.33
C LEU A 271 -3.42 -2.87 -11.80
N ASP A 272 -3.08 -3.88 -12.61
CA ASP A 272 -3.43 -3.94 -14.02
C ASP A 272 -4.96 -4.09 -14.21
N GLU A 273 -5.64 -4.85 -13.35
CA GLU A 273 -7.10 -4.97 -13.39
C GLU A 273 -7.78 -3.62 -13.12
N VAL A 274 -7.30 -2.84 -12.16
CA VAL A 274 -7.81 -1.48 -11.90
C VAL A 274 -7.57 -0.56 -13.10
N ARG A 275 -6.38 -0.60 -13.70
CA ARG A 275 -6.07 0.22 -14.89
C ARG A 275 -6.94 -0.19 -16.08
N GLY A 276 -7.20 -1.48 -16.24
CA GLY A 276 -8.15 -2.01 -17.23
C GLY A 276 -9.57 -1.51 -16.99
N MET A 277 -10.04 -1.53 -15.74
CA MET A 277 -11.33 -0.97 -15.36
C MET A 277 -11.44 0.51 -15.74
N VAL A 278 -10.45 1.32 -15.37
CA VAL A 278 -10.45 2.76 -15.71
C VAL A 278 -10.47 2.96 -17.23
N SER A 279 -9.68 2.19 -17.99
CA SER A 279 -9.65 2.30 -19.45
C SER A 279 -10.98 1.91 -20.11
N MET A 280 -11.72 0.95 -19.52
CA MET A 280 -13.04 0.53 -20.03
C MET A 280 -14.15 1.53 -19.69
N LEU A 281 -14.04 2.23 -18.57
CA LEU A 281 -15.00 3.26 -18.16
C LEU A 281 -14.80 4.57 -18.96
N HIS A 282 -13.59 4.85 -19.39
CA HIS A 282 -13.24 5.98 -20.26
C HIS A 282 -13.67 5.73 -21.70
#